data_3415e203a788dc8be585dedcca45ea64
#
_entry.id   3415e203a788dc8be585dedcca45ea64
#
_cell.length_a   1.000
_cell.length_b   1.000
_cell.length_c   1.000
_cell.angle_alpha   90.00
_cell.angle_beta   90.00
_cell.angle_gamma   90.00
#
_symmetry.space_group_name_H-M   'P 1'
#
loop_
_entity.id
_entity.type
_entity.pdbx_description
1 polymer ?
#
loop_
_entity_poly.entity_id
_entity_poly.type
_entity_poly.pdbx_seq_one_letter_code
_entity_poly.pdbx_strand_id
1 'polypeptide(L)'
;MQVSVKNQKGELLDSIDLNDAVFNVPMNKSLVHQAMVIYQGNKRHGTHDTKTRAEVSGGGRKPWTQKHTGRARQGSTRSPQWRHGGVVFGPHPRSYRAALPKRMKRQALRCVLSEKARRERLFCLDSMNTIDGKTKSMAQLLENLSVSSSALVVTKGTDRYVVQAASNIQKIWTLPVEQLNAQELLSKDLVIMTVEAARWVEETLSSEPHGRRGLKMTVGLAAADDKSLEELSSAEPATEPAATQQEETKPRPRRRRVATAESDVETTKVTEEEAPKPRTRRRRTAASADSESASQSIPDTPEGEA
;
A
#
# COMPACT_ATOMS: atom_id res chain seq x y z
N MET A 1 -3.41 30.85 0.93
CA MET A 1 -4.04 30.58 2.24
C MET A 1 -3.00 30.81 3.31
N GLN A 2 -3.29 31.66 4.31
CA GLN A 2 -2.35 31.98 5.40
C GLN A 2 -2.53 30.99 6.56
N VAL A 3 -1.42 30.45 7.07
CA VAL A 3 -1.39 29.60 8.26
C VAL A 3 -0.34 30.14 9.23
N SER A 4 -0.72 30.23 10.50
CA SER A 4 0.18 30.74 11.54
C SER A 4 1.27 29.71 11.88
N VAL A 5 2.50 30.18 11.99
CA VAL A 5 3.66 29.40 12.46
C VAL A 5 3.83 29.61 13.94
N LYS A 6 3.98 28.52 14.67
CA LYS A 6 4.22 28.52 16.11
C LYS A 6 5.64 28.04 16.42
N ASN A 7 6.16 28.57 17.50
CA ASN A 7 7.40 28.07 18.09
C ASN A 7 7.08 26.83 18.99
N GLN A 8 8.08 26.11 19.41
CA GLN A 8 7.93 25.00 20.36
C GLN A 8 7.37 25.41 21.73
N LYS A 9 7.44 26.69 22.08
CA LYS A 9 6.82 27.28 23.28
C LYS A 9 5.35 27.64 23.09
N GLY A 10 4.79 27.47 21.88
CA GLY A 10 3.42 27.86 21.56
C GLY A 10 3.24 29.32 21.15
N GLU A 11 4.31 30.12 21.12
CA GLU A 11 4.29 31.49 20.68
C GLU A 11 4.09 31.56 19.16
N LEU A 12 3.29 32.53 18.73
CA LEU A 12 3.11 32.84 17.30
C LEU A 12 4.33 33.61 16.81
N LEU A 13 5.02 33.10 15.80
CA LEU A 13 6.13 33.78 15.14
C LEU A 13 5.62 34.60 13.96
N ASP A 14 5.33 33.93 12.85
CA ASP A 14 4.93 34.54 11.60
C ASP A 14 3.78 33.76 10.96
N SER A 15 3.21 34.27 9.86
CA SER A 15 2.27 33.54 9.02
C SER A 15 2.95 33.10 7.72
N ILE A 16 2.70 31.88 7.30
CA ILE A 16 3.19 31.36 6.02
C ILE A 16 2.04 31.36 5.01
N ASP A 17 2.31 31.88 3.83
CA ASP A 17 1.41 31.73 2.70
C ASP A 17 1.59 30.35 2.05
N LEU A 18 0.53 29.54 2.12
CA LEU A 18 0.46 28.22 1.49
C LEU A 18 -0.31 28.30 0.17
N ASN A 19 0.13 27.51 -0.82
CA ASN A 19 -0.44 27.49 -2.16
C ASN A 19 -1.90 26.99 -2.15
N ASP A 20 -2.80 27.84 -2.66
CA ASP A 20 -4.24 27.55 -2.73
C ASP A 20 -4.58 26.33 -3.61
N ALA A 21 -3.75 26.02 -4.60
CA ALA A 21 -3.93 24.81 -5.43
C ALA A 21 -3.76 23.51 -4.64
N VAL A 22 -3.15 23.56 -3.46
CA VAL A 22 -2.93 22.39 -2.59
C VAL A 22 -3.81 22.45 -1.33
N PHE A 23 -3.92 23.63 -0.69
CA PHE A 23 -4.55 23.77 0.62
C PHE A 23 -5.94 24.44 0.58
N ASN A 24 -6.45 24.80 -0.60
CA ASN A 24 -7.79 25.40 -0.74
C ASN A 24 -8.67 24.68 -1.77
N VAL A 25 -8.50 23.38 -1.92
CA VAL A 25 -9.27 22.56 -2.86
C VAL A 25 -10.64 22.19 -2.25
N PRO A 26 -11.74 22.21 -3.04
CA PRO A 26 -13.06 21.76 -2.57
C PRO A 26 -13.04 20.28 -2.19
N MET A 27 -13.77 19.92 -1.13
CA MET A 27 -13.83 18.55 -0.63
C MET A 27 -14.62 17.63 -1.54
N ASN A 28 -13.98 16.59 -2.07
CA ASN A 28 -14.64 15.50 -2.78
C ASN A 28 -14.77 14.27 -1.86
N LYS A 29 -15.92 14.14 -1.20
CA LYS A 29 -16.19 13.06 -0.22
C LYS A 29 -16.07 11.67 -0.84
N SER A 30 -16.58 11.47 -2.06
CA SER A 30 -16.57 10.17 -2.75
C SER A 30 -15.15 9.70 -3.03
N LEU A 31 -14.28 10.59 -3.52
CA LEU A 31 -12.88 10.30 -3.80
C LEU A 31 -12.10 9.97 -2.52
N VAL A 32 -12.31 10.75 -1.47
CA VAL A 32 -11.66 10.52 -0.17
C VAL A 32 -12.11 9.21 0.44
N HIS A 33 -13.41 8.89 0.39
CA HIS A 33 -13.94 7.61 0.86
C HIS A 33 -13.33 6.43 0.07
N GLN A 34 -13.28 6.51 -1.25
CA GLN A 34 -12.66 5.47 -2.08
C GLN A 34 -11.17 5.26 -1.72
N ALA A 35 -10.42 6.34 -1.52
CA ALA A 35 -9.04 6.27 -1.07
C ALA A 35 -8.92 5.57 0.29
N MET A 36 -9.77 5.91 1.26
CA MET A 36 -9.81 5.28 2.59
C MET A 36 -10.08 3.78 2.50
N VAL A 37 -11.09 3.35 1.75
CA VAL A 37 -11.43 1.93 1.57
C VAL A 37 -10.26 1.16 0.97
N ILE A 38 -9.59 1.74 -0.04
CA ILE A 38 -8.42 1.10 -0.67
C ILE A 38 -7.24 1.00 0.31
N TYR A 39 -6.93 2.06 1.07
CA TYR A 39 -5.86 2.01 2.06
C TYR A 39 -6.13 0.96 3.15
N GLN A 40 -7.35 0.89 3.67
CA GLN A 40 -7.76 -0.12 4.65
C GLN A 40 -7.74 -1.53 4.06
N GLY A 41 -8.23 -1.71 2.84
CA GLY A 41 -8.18 -2.97 2.12
C GLY A 41 -6.75 -3.47 1.90
N ASN A 42 -5.82 -2.57 1.58
CA ASN A 42 -4.42 -2.90 1.37
C ASN A 42 -3.67 -3.31 2.65
N LYS A 43 -4.15 -2.92 3.83
CA LYS A 43 -3.62 -3.37 5.13
C LYS A 43 -4.10 -4.78 5.49
N ARG A 44 -5.15 -5.30 4.85
CA ARG A 44 -5.74 -6.60 5.15
C ARG A 44 -4.91 -7.72 4.55
N HIS A 45 -4.43 -8.66 5.39
CA HIS A 45 -3.57 -9.77 4.97
C HIS A 45 -4.30 -10.86 4.18
N GLY A 46 -5.55 -11.16 4.53
CA GLY A 46 -6.36 -12.16 3.83
C GLY A 46 -5.91 -13.60 4.02
N THR A 47 -5.38 -13.94 5.20
CA THR A 47 -4.80 -15.25 5.54
C THR A 47 -5.82 -16.28 6.02
N HIS A 48 -7.12 -15.96 5.97
CA HIS A 48 -8.18 -16.88 6.34
C HIS A 48 -8.24 -18.06 5.35
N ASP A 49 -8.37 -19.26 5.89
CA ASP A 49 -8.48 -20.49 5.10
C ASP A 49 -9.45 -21.49 5.74
N THR A 50 -10.00 -22.38 4.94
CA THR A 50 -10.85 -23.49 5.36
C THR A 50 -10.48 -24.73 4.60
N LYS A 51 -10.44 -25.87 5.30
CA LYS A 51 -10.11 -27.15 4.67
C LYS A 51 -11.26 -27.64 3.80
N THR A 52 -11.00 -27.81 2.54
CA THR A 52 -11.87 -28.49 1.57
C THR A 52 -11.85 -30.00 1.78
N ARG A 53 -12.77 -30.73 1.14
CA ARG A 53 -12.81 -32.19 1.20
C ARG A 53 -11.50 -32.88 0.87
N ALA A 54 -10.68 -32.29 0.01
CA ALA A 54 -9.38 -32.83 -0.39
C ALA A 54 -8.31 -32.68 0.71
N GLU A 55 -8.40 -31.63 1.51
CA GLU A 55 -7.39 -31.26 2.52
C GLU A 55 -7.66 -31.87 3.90
N VAL A 56 -8.90 -32.29 4.15
CA VAL A 56 -9.24 -32.95 5.42
C VAL A 56 -8.60 -34.33 5.46
N SER A 57 -7.90 -34.73 6.56
CA SER A 57 -7.22 -36.01 6.77
C SER A 57 -8.21 -37.19 6.86
N GLY A 58 -8.01 -38.39 6.22
CA GLY A 58 -8.79 -39.69 6.21
C GLY A 58 -9.60 -39.90 4.91
N GLY A 59 -10.62 -40.73 4.86
CA GLY A 59 -11.58 -40.88 3.76
C GLY A 59 -11.11 -41.56 2.47
N GLY A 60 -9.94 -42.18 2.45
CA GLY A 60 -9.44 -42.92 1.28
C GLY A 60 -10.28 -44.16 0.94
N ARG A 61 -10.84 -44.85 1.96
CA ARG A 61 -11.71 -46.00 1.75
C ARG A 61 -13.16 -45.59 1.56
N LYS A 62 -13.82 -46.17 0.56
CA LYS A 62 -15.27 -46.00 0.35
C LYS A 62 -16.03 -46.57 1.56
N PRO A 63 -16.99 -45.90 2.19
CA PRO A 63 -17.71 -46.35 3.39
C PRO A 63 -18.40 -47.70 3.25
N TRP A 64 -19.07 -47.93 2.11
CA TRP A 64 -19.77 -49.18 1.77
C TRP A 64 -19.86 -49.38 0.26
N THR A 65 -20.28 -50.55 -0.16
CA THR A 65 -20.46 -50.91 -1.56
C THR A 65 -21.50 -50.04 -2.25
N GLN A 66 -21.40 -49.87 -3.57
CA GLN A 66 -22.24 -48.98 -4.36
C GLN A 66 -23.73 -49.36 -4.41
N LYS A 67 -24.01 -50.68 -4.34
CA LYS A 67 -25.36 -51.25 -4.42
C LYS A 67 -25.57 -52.31 -3.30
N HIS A 68 -26.80 -52.76 -3.08
CA HIS A 68 -27.21 -53.83 -2.16
C HIS A 68 -27.03 -53.55 -0.66
N THR A 69 -26.93 -52.27 -0.24
CA THR A 69 -26.80 -51.91 1.19
C THR A 69 -28.03 -51.22 1.77
N GLY A 70 -29.08 -50.93 0.97
CA GLY A 70 -30.25 -50.14 1.39
C GLY A 70 -29.95 -48.71 1.84
N ARG A 71 -28.67 -48.27 1.79
CA ARG A 71 -28.23 -46.93 2.21
C ARG A 71 -27.99 -46.03 1.04
N ALA A 72 -28.01 -44.71 1.28
CA ALA A 72 -27.65 -43.71 0.29
C ALA A 72 -26.20 -43.89 -0.18
N ARG A 73 -25.92 -43.70 -1.46
CA ARG A 73 -24.61 -43.88 -2.06
C ARG A 73 -23.64 -42.82 -1.52
N GLN A 74 -22.49 -43.26 -1.01
CA GLN A 74 -21.45 -42.37 -0.49
C GLN A 74 -20.08 -42.75 -1.07
N GLY A 75 -19.29 -41.72 -1.42
CA GLY A 75 -17.94 -41.87 -1.97
C GLY A 75 -16.84 -41.71 -0.93
N SER A 76 -17.06 -40.87 0.05
CA SER A 76 -16.04 -40.54 1.08
C SER A 76 -16.74 -40.07 2.36
N THR A 77 -16.16 -40.38 3.51
CA THR A 77 -16.59 -39.90 4.83
C THR A 77 -16.26 -38.43 5.07
N ARG A 78 -15.51 -37.81 4.16
CA ARG A 78 -15.12 -36.38 4.25
C ARG A 78 -15.97 -35.46 3.43
N SER A 79 -17.00 -35.99 2.79
CA SER A 79 -17.99 -35.15 2.10
C SER A 79 -18.63 -34.17 3.08
N PRO A 80 -19.03 -32.97 2.63
CA PRO A 80 -19.52 -31.90 3.51
C PRO A 80 -20.69 -32.26 4.39
N GLN A 81 -21.51 -33.22 3.96
CA GLN A 81 -22.67 -33.73 4.71
C GLN A 81 -22.30 -34.61 5.91
N TRP A 82 -21.03 -35.05 5.99
CA TRP A 82 -20.56 -35.87 7.10
C TRP A 82 -19.98 -34.99 8.21
N ARG A 83 -20.13 -35.47 9.46
CA ARG A 83 -19.41 -34.84 10.59
C ARG A 83 -17.90 -34.89 10.32
N HIS A 84 -17.21 -33.82 10.62
CA HIS A 84 -15.77 -33.63 10.32
C HIS A 84 -15.42 -33.69 8.81
N GLY A 85 -16.41 -33.53 7.92
CA GLY A 85 -16.18 -33.35 6.49
C GLY A 85 -15.60 -31.97 6.15
N GLY A 86 -15.18 -31.79 4.89
CA GLY A 86 -14.64 -30.52 4.41
C GLY A 86 -15.72 -29.46 4.18
N VAL A 87 -15.34 -28.21 4.20
CA VAL A 87 -16.19 -27.06 3.87
C VAL A 87 -16.24 -26.89 2.36
N VAL A 88 -17.41 -26.56 1.79
CA VAL A 88 -17.58 -26.40 0.32
C VAL A 88 -17.23 -24.97 -0.10
N PHE A 89 -17.89 -23.98 0.48
CA PHE A 89 -17.76 -22.55 0.12
C PHE A 89 -17.15 -21.75 1.26
N GLY A 90 -16.11 -22.29 1.88
CA GLY A 90 -15.39 -21.57 2.93
C GLY A 90 -14.48 -20.46 2.37
N PRO A 91 -14.02 -19.55 3.22
CA PRO A 91 -13.07 -18.55 2.82
C PRO A 91 -11.72 -19.19 2.47
N HIS A 92 -11.10 -18.73 1.41
CA HIS A 92 -9.74 -19.10 1.02
C HIS A 92 -8.83 -17.86 1.04
N PRO A 93 -7.49 -18.05 1.18
CA PRO A 93 -6.54 -16.95 1.15
C PRO A 93 -6.66 -16.16 -0.15
N ARG A 94 -6.83 -14.84 -0.01
CA ARG A 94 -6.89 -13.95 -1.16
C ARG A 94 -6.23 -12.61 -0.88
N SER A 95 -5.69 -11.97 -1.89
CA SER A 95 -5.20 -10.60 -1.79
C SER A 95 -6.37 -9.62 -1.89
N TYR A 96 -6.40 -8.66 -0.95
CA TYR A 96 -7.31 -7.51 -0.97
C TYR A 96 -6.68 -6.26 -1.57
N ARG A 97 -5.46 -6.39 -2.12
CA ARG A 97 -4.69 -5.26 -2.63
C ARG A 97 -5.33 -4.67 -3.88
N ALA A 98 -5.67 -3.39 -3.80
CA ALA A 98 -6.19 -2.60 -4.92
C ALA A 98 -5.26 -1.44 -5.23
N ALA A 99 -5.11 -1.11 -6.52
CA ALA A 99 -4.33 0.03 -6.96
C ALA A 99 -5.21 1.27 -7.12
N LEU A 100 -4.74 2.41 -6.62
CA LEU A 100 -5.35 3.72 -6.84
C LEU A 100 -4.44 4.54 -7.76
N PRO A 101 -4.96 5.16 -8.84
CA PRO A 101 -4.18 6.05 -9.72
C PRO A 101 -3.51 7.18 -8.94
N LYS A 102 -2.28 7.53 -9.31
CA LYS A 102 -1.50 8.59 -8.62
C LYS A 102 -2.24 9.93 -8.56
N ARG A 103 -2.95 10.32 -9.64
CA ARG A 103 -3.76 11.55 -9.69
C ARG A 103 -4.86 11.54 -8.62
N MET A 104 -5.57 10.43 -8.48
CA MET A 104 -6.62 10.28 -7.46
C MET A 104 -6.06 10.33 -6.04
N LYS A 105 -4.90 9.69 -5.77
CA LYS A 105 -4.22 9.75 -4.47
C LYS A 105 -3.86 11.18 -4.09
N ARG A 106 -3.21 11.92 -5.00
CA ARG A 106 -2.82 13.31 -4.79
C ARG A 106 -4.03 14.20 -4.56
N GLN A 107 -5.08 14.04 -5.36
CA GLN A 107 -6.31 14.83 -5.20
C GLN A 107 -7.02 14.53 -3.87
N ALA A 108 -7.08 13.27 -3.43
CA ALA A 108 -7.62 12.91 -2.13
C ALA A 108 -6.81 13.55 -0.99
N LEU A 109 -5.47 13.55 -1.10
CA LEU A 109 -4.58 14.16 -0.12
C LEU A 109 -4.78 15.69 -0.06
N ARG A 110 -4.86 16.38 -1.21
CA ARG A 110 -5.16 17.82 -1.29
C ARG A 110 -6.51 18.14 -0.62
N CYS A 111 -7.56 17.36 -0.91
CA CYS A 111 -8.88 17.57 -0.29
C CYS A 111 -8.82 17.47 1.24
N VAL A 112 -8.12 16.48 1.79
CA VAL A 112 -8.03 16.28 3.24
C VAL A 112 -7.19 17.37 3.91
N LEU A 113 -6.05 17.75 3.31
CA LEU A 113 -5.21 18.84 3.82
C LEU A 113 -5.97 20.19 3.81
N SER A 114 -6.70 20.47 2.73
CA SER A 114 -7.53 21.68 2.63
C SER A 114 -8.62 21.72 3.71
N GLU A 115 -9.22 20.58 4.02
CA GLU A 115 -10.24 20.51 5.08
C GLU A 115 -9.64 20.70 6.48
N LYS A 116 -8.44 20.13 6.73
CA LYS A 116 -7.72 20.35 7.99
C LYS A 116 -7.33 21.81 8.16
N ALA A 117 -6.85 22.44 7.11
CA ALA A 117 -6.48 23.86 7.12
C ALA A 117 -7.70 24.78 7.34
N ARG A 118 -8.84 24.52 6.66
CA ARG A 118 -10.09 25.29 6.87
C ARG A 118 -10.67 25.17 8.26
N ARG A 119 -10.47 24.01 8.91
CA ARG A 119 -10.94 23.77 10.28
C ARG A 119 -9.95 24.25 11.34
N GLU A 120 -8.88 24.92 10.97
CA GLU A 120 -7.81 25.36 11.87
C GLU A 120 -7.18 24.21 12.67
N ARG A 121 -7.17 23.01 12.06
CA ARG A 121 -6.58 21.78 12.64
C ARG A 121 -5.19 21.47 12.06
N LEU A 122 -4.60 22.40 11.35
CA LEU A 122 -3.24 22.33 10.80
C LEU A 122 -2.38 23.36 11.53
N PHE A 123 -1.38 22.90 12.28
CA PHE A 123 -0.39 23.73 12.92
C PHE A 123 0.95 23.60 12.22
N CYS A 124 1.55 24.73 11.87
CA CYS A 124 2.91 24.78 11.36
C CYS A 124 3.87 25.12 12.51
N LEU A 125 4.91 24.28 12.67
CA LEU A 125 6.01 24.54 13.60
C LEU A 125 7.25 24.95 12.82
N ASP A 126 7.99 25.90 13.36
CA ASP A 126 9.25 26.33 12.78
C ASP A 126 10.24 25.15 12.68
N SER A 127 10.58 24.56 13.80
CA SER A 127 11.51 23.42 13.88
C SER A 127 11.21 22.50 15.06
N MET A 128 11.73 21.27 15.03
CA MET A 128 11.62 20.28 16.13
C MET A 128 13.00 19.90 16.71
N ASN A 129 14.03 20.70 16.48
CA ASN A 129 15.42 20.37 16.79
C ASN A 129 15.75 20.28 18.29
N THR A 130 14.91 20.84 19.17
CA THR A 130 15.12 20.81 20.64
C THR A 130 14.57 19.54 21.32
N ILE A 131 14.06 18.58 20.56
CA ILE A 131 13.51 17.34 21.11
C ILE A 131 14.65 16.32 21.31
N ASP A 132 15.06 16.12 22.57
CA ASP A 132 16.17 15.23 22.98
C ASP A 132 15.82 13.72 22.96
N GLY A 133 14.75 13.31 22.31
CA GLY A 133 14.25 11.93 22.33
C GLY A 133 13.51 11.52 23.61
N LYS A 134 13.37 12.44 24.57
CA LYS A 134 12.61 12.19 25.80
C LYS A 134 11.12 12.48 25.62
N THR A 135 10.29 11.61 26.18
CA THR A 135 8.82 11.79 26.16
C THR A 135 8.37 13.10 26.85
N LYS A 136 9.13 13.54 27.87
CA LYS A 136 8.83 14.79 28.60
C LYS A 136 8.88 16.01 27.70
N SER A 137 9.90 16.13 26.84
CA SER A 137 10.01 17.26 25.90
C SER A 137 8.89 17.30 24.88
N MET A 138 8.45 16.11 24.37
CA MET A 138 7.30 16.04 23.49
C MET A 138 5.99 16.35 24.20
N ALA A 139 5.80 15.90 25.43
CA ALA A 139 4.62 16.22 26.25
C ALA A 139 4.52 17.73 26.51
N GLN A 140 5.61 18.40 26.88
CA GLN A 140 5.68 19.84 27.06
C GLN A 140 5.33 20.60 25.76
N LEU A 141 5.82 20.15 24.61
CA LEU A 141 5.46 20.74 23.32
C LEU A 141 3.96 20.63 23.06
N LEU A 142 3.33 19.48 23.33
CA LEU A 142 1.89 19.29 23.14
C LEU A 142 1.06 20.15 24.10
N GLU A 143 1.51 20.31 25.34
CA GLU A 143 0.90 21.20 26.33
C GLU A 143 1.00 22.67 25.88
N ASN A 144 2.17 23.11 25.45
CA ASN A 144 2.40 24.46 24.93
C ASN A 144 1.51 24.79 23.70
N LEU A 145 1.26 23.80 22.84
CA LEU A 145 0.37 23.93 21.69
C LEU A 145 -1.11 23.75 22.06
N SER A 146 -1.44 23.46 23.33
CA SER A 146 -2.80 23.19 23.82
C SER A 146 -3.48 22.02 23.09
N VAL A 147 -2.71 20.98 22.74
CA VAL A 147 -3.21 19.79 22.03
C VAL A 147 -3.75 18.78 23.02
N SER A 148 -5.08 18.66 23.12
CA SER A 148 -5.77 17.67 23.96
C SER A 148 -6.27 16.45 23.19
N SER A 149 -6.40 16.55 21.87
CA SER A 149 -6.92 15.53 20.98
C SER A 149 -5.82 14.69 20.32
N SER A 150 -6.21 13.79 19.41
CA SER A 150 -5.25 12.99 18.65
C SER A 150 -4.49 13.86 17.64
N ALA A 151 -3.16 13.72 17.57
CA ALA A 151 -2.34 14.50 16.68
C ALA A 151 -1.41 13.65 15.80
N LEU A 152 -1.21 14.11 14.56
CA LEU A 152 -0.23 13.61 13.62
C LEU A 152 0.92 14.60 13.51
N VAL A 153 2.11 14.17 13.87
CA VAL A 153 3.33 14.96 13.71
C VAL A 153 4.01 14.56 12.41
N VAL A 154 4.23 15.53 11.52
CA VAL A 154 4.83 15.34 10.20
C VAL A 154 6.12 16.11 10.09
N THR A 155 7.22 15.39 9.86
CA THR A 155 8.57 15.93 9.66
C THR A 155 9.01 15.73 8.20
N LYS A 156 9.96 16.52 7.71
CA LYS A 156 10.48 16.40 6.34
C LYS A 156 11.13 15.04 6.11
N GLY A 157 11.92 14.57 7.07
CA GLY A 157 12.57 13.25 7.08
C GLY A 157 12.17 12.44 8.30
N THR A 158 12.83 11.30 8.51
CA THR A 158 12.64 10.48 9.70
C THR A 158 13.57 10.96 10.81
N ASP A 159 13.06 11.77 11.72
CA ASP A 159 13.78 12.25 12.89
C ASP A 159 13.67 11.23 14.02
N ARG A 160 14.78 10.52 14.28
CA ARG A 160 14.82 9.45 15.28
C ARG A 160 14.43 9.94 16.68
N TYR A 161 14.87 11.14 17.06
CA TYR A 161 14.56 11.72 18.38
C TYR A 161 13.09 12.05 18.53
N VAL A 162 12.45 12.62 17.49
CA VAL A 162 11.02 12.93 17.47
C VAL A 162 10.20 11.65 17.54
N VAL A 163 10.55 10.62 16.75
CA VAL A 163 9.86 9.31 16.77
C VAL A 163 9.99 8.65 18.15
N GLN A 164 11.17 8.65 18.74
CA GLN A 164 11.42 8.05 20.04
C GLN A 164 10.65 8.79 21.15
N ALA A 165 10.63 10.12 21.14
CA ALA A 165 9.91 10.94 22.11
C ALA A 165 8.39 10.78 22.04
N ALA A 166 7.84 10.60 20.82
CA ALA A 166 6.39 10.49 20.62
C ALA A 166 5.85 9.06 20.77
N SER A 167 6.68 8.04 20.61
CA SER A 167 6.24 6.63 20.52
C SER A 167 5.45 6.12 21.73
N ASN A 168 5.74 6.62 22.92
CA ASN A 168 5.08 6.22 24.16
C ASN A 168 3.85 7.07 24.52
N ILE A 169 3.58 8.15 23.77
CA ILE A 169 2.43 9.01 24.03
C ILE A 169 1.22 8.47 23.27
N GLN A 170 0.16 8.15 23.98
CA GLN A 170 -1.09 7.71 23.37
C GLN A 170 -1.67 8.79 22.46
N LYS A 171 -2.34 8.37 21.38
CA LYS A 171 -3.01 9.24 20.41
C LYS A 171 -2.09 10.09 19.51
N ILE A 172 -0.78 10.11 19.77
CA ILE A 172 0.19 10.81 18.91
C ILE A 172 0.81 9.81 17.92
N TRP A 173 0.97 10.24 16.69
CA TRP A 173 1.61 9.47 15.64
C TRP A 173 2.59 10.34 14.88
N THR A 174 3.75 9.81 14.55
CA THR A 174 4.78 10.52 13.79
C THR A 174 4.96 9.88 12.43
N LEU A 175 5.03 10.69 11.39
CA LEU A 175 5.28 10.23 10.02
C LEU A 175 6.23 11.18 9.29
N PRO A 176 7.15 10.65 8.49
CA PRO A 176 7.85 11.47 7.51
C PRO A 176 6.88 11.88 6.40
N VAL A 177 7.09 13.07 5.85
CA VAL A 177 6.19 13.66 4.85
C VAL A 177 6.02 12.79 3.60
N GLU A 178 7.04 12.00 3.22
CA GLU A 178 7.01 11.07 2.08
C GLU A 178 5.96 9.95 2.24
N GLN A 179 5.68 9.55 3.47
CA GLN A 179 4.71 8.50 3.79
C GLN A 179 3.30 9.04 4.09
N LEU A 180 3.10 10.36 3.93
CA LEU A 180 1.85 11.00 4.25
C LEU A 180 0.71 10.48 3.36
N ASN A 181 -0.35 9.98 4.00
CA ASN A 181 -1.51 9.38 3.38
C ASN A 181 -2.81 10.05 3.85
N ALA A 182 -3.82 10.07 2.99
CA ALA A 182 -5.14 10.57 3.35
C ALA A 182 -5.76 9.84 4.56
N GLN A 183 -5.48 8.54 4.72
CA GLN A 183 -5.95 7.75 5.85
C GLN A 183 -5.37 8.23 7.18
N GLU A 184 -4.07 8.46 7.26
CA GLU A 184 -3.42 8.91 8.49
C GLU A 184 -3.87 10.33 8.88
N LEU A 185 -4.04 11.22 7.88
CA LEU A 185 -4.59 12.55 8.11
C LEU A 185 -6.03 12.53 8.65
N LEU A 186 -6.86 11.61 8.17
CA LEU A 186 -8.26 11.48 8.64
C LEU A 186 -8.35 10.78 9.99
N SER A 187 -7.42 9.89 10.31
CA SER A 187 -7.41 9.14 11.57
C SER A 187 -7.10 10.01 12.80
N LYS A 188 -6.44 11.15 12.59
CA LYS A 188 -6.04 12.09 13.64
C LYS A 188 -6.78 13.42 13.51
N ASP A 189 -7.09 14.02 14.64
CA ASP A 189 -7.83 15.29 14.66
C ASP A 189 -6.96 16.47 14.22
N LEU A 190 -5.78 16.58 14.80
CA LEU A 190 -4.82 17.65 14.54
C LEU A 190 -3.66 17.16 13.71
N VAL A 191 -3.11 18.05 12.91
CA VAL A 191 -1.89 17.83 12.14
C VAL A 191 -0.88 18.90 12.51
N ILE A 192 0.29 18.47 12.95
CA ILE A 192 1.42 19.32 13.30
C ILE A 192 2.50 19.08 12.26
N MET A 193 2.83 20.07 11.45
CA MET A 193 3.83 19.97 10.39
C MET A 193 4.97 20.93 10.64
N THR A 194 6.21 20.51 10.35
CA THR A 194 7.30 21.47 10.26
C THR A 194 7.13 22.33 9.01
N VAL A 195 7.64 23.57 9.03
CA VAL A 195 7.62 24.46 7.85
C VAL A 195 8.26 23.80 6.64
N GLU A 196 9.37 23.11 6.84
CA GLU A 196 10.04 22.37 5.77
C GLU A 196 9.15 21.24 5.18
N ALA A 197 8.41 20.53 6.02
CA ALA A 197 7.47 19.51 5.57
C ALA A 197 6.31 20.11 4.78
N ALA A 198 5.77 21.27 5.21
CA ALA A 198 4.71 21.96 4.51
C ALA A 198 5.16 22.42 3.10
N ARG A 199 6.36 22.99 2.99
CA ARG A 199 6.94 23.39 1.70
C ARG A 199 7.18 22.19 0.78
N TRP A 200 7.68 21.09 1.31
CA TRP A 200 7.84 19.86 0.54
C TRP A 200 6.51 19.30 0.01
N VAL A 201 5.44 19.37 0.82
CA VAL A 201 4.08 18.99 0.40
C VAL A 201 3.59 19.88 -0.72
N GLU A 202 3.82 21.20 -0.64
CA GLU A 202 3.47 22.14 -1.70
C GLU A 202 4.15 21.79 -3.02
N GLU A 203 5.46 21.62 -3.00
CA GLU A 203 6.25 21.29 -4.18
C GLU A 203 5.79 19.96 -4.81
N THR A 204 5.66 18.92 -3.98
CA THR A 204 5.29 17.59 -4.47
C THR A 204 3.86 17.52 -4.99
N LEU A 205 2.92 18.19 -4.35
CA LEU A 205 1.52 18.16 -4.77
C LEU A 205 1.20 19.18 -5.85
N SER A 206 1.85 20.34 -5.94
CA SER A 206 1.67 21.31 -7.02
C SER A 206 2.19 20.75 -8.34
N SER A 207 3.29 19.99 -8.32
CA SER A 207 3.83 19.36 -9.52
C SER A 207 2.83 18.38 -10.14
N GLU A 208 2.74 18.34 -11.46
CA GLU A 208 1.93 17.35 -12.16
C GLU A 208 2.44 15.92 -11.85
N PRO A 209 1.56 14.92 -11.77
CA PRO A 209 1.97 13.54 -11.55
C PRO A 209 2.66 13.01 -12.81
N HIS A 210 3.97 13.16 -12.90
CA HIS A 210 4.77 12.66 -14.02
C HIS A 210 4.67 11.13 -14.07
N GLY A 211 3.93 10.61 -15.07
CA GLY A 211 4.10 9.23 -15.53
C GLY A 211 5.35 9.14 -16.40
N ARG A 212 5.95 7.94 -16.56
CA ARG A 212 7.09 7.71 -17.48
C ARG A 212 6.87 8.27 -18.91
N ARG A 213 5.61 8.50 -19.34
CA ARG A 213 5.24 9.13 -20.60
C ARG A 213 5.19 10.66 -20.53
N GLY A 214 4.87 11.26 -19.37
CA GLY A 214 4.79 12.72 -19.19
C GLY A 214 6.16 13.38 -19.20
N LEU A 215 7.18 12.75 -18.60
CA LEU A 215 8.56 13.30 -18.62
C LEU A 215 9.14 13.42 -20.06
N LYS A 216 8.77 12.51 -20.96
CA LYS A 216 9.22 12.57 -22.37
C LYS A 216 8.49 13.65 -23.18
N MET A 217 7.26 14.01 -22.79
CA MET A 217 6.49 15.05 -23.49
C MET A 217 6.87 16.47 -23.04
N THR A 218 7.11 16.67 -21.74
CA THR A 218 7.49 18.01 -21.24
C THR A 218 8.91 18.42 -21.64
N VAL A 219 9.86 17.47 -21.65
CA VAL A 219 11.21 17.73 -22.16
C VAL A 219 11.20 17.99 -23.67
N GLY A 220 10.28 17.37 -24.42
CA GLY A 220 10.12 17.61 -25.86
C GLY A 220 9.49 18.97 -26.18
N LEU A 221 8.55 19.47 -25.36
CA LEU A 221 7.92 20.77 -25.54
C LEU A 221 8.88 21.91 -25.14
N ALA A 222 9.55 21.82 -24.00
CA ALA A 222 10.55 22.82 -23.59
C ALA A 222 11.72 22.93 -24.58
N ALA A 223 12.18 21.79 -25.16
CA ALA A 223 13.24 21.80 -26.17
C ALA A 223 12.75 22.26 -27.56
N ALA A 224 11.43 22.22 -27.84
CA ALA A 224 10.85 22.78 -29.06
C ALA A 224 10.64 24.30 -28.98
N ASP A 225 10.28 24.80 -27.78
CA ASP A 225 10.10 26.23 -27.55
C ASP A 225 11.43 26.98 -27.59
N ASP A 226 12.54 26.41 -27.07
CA ASP A 226 13.87 27.01 -27.14
C ASP A 226 14.42 27.05 -28.59
N LYS A 227 14.17 26.00 -29.39
CA LYS A 227 14.58 25.99 -30.81
C LYS A 227 13.77 26.94 -31.68
N SER A 228 12.48 27.12 -31.38
CA SER A 228 11.63 28.04 -32.11
C SER A 228 11.96 29.50 -31.81
N LEU A 229 12.52 29.82 -30.65
CA LEU A 229 12.97 31.17 -30.29
C LEU A 229 14.35 31.50 -30.88
N GLU A 230 15.24 30.54 -31.06
CA GLU A 230 16.53 30.75 -31.74
C GLU A 230 16.38 30.86 -33.25
N GLU A 231 15.45 30.14 -33.89
CA GLU A 231 15.18 30.20 -35.33
C GLU A 231 14.45 31.52 -35.75
N LEU A 232 13.64 32.13 -34.84
CA LEU A 232 12.98 33.41 -35.11
C LEU A 232 13.91 34.62 -34.99
N SER A 233 15.10 34.47 -34.37
CA SER A 233 16.08 35.55 -34.24
C SER A 233 17.09 35.63 -35.40
N SER A 234 17.10 34.64 -36.30
CA SER A 234 18.10 34.55 -37.39
C SER A 234 17.55 34.65 -38.81
N ALA A 235 16.29 34.99 -39.03
CA ALA A 235 15.69 35.13 -40.34
C ALA A 235 15.57 36.58 -40.77
N GLU A 236 16.52 37.08 -41.56
CA GLU A 236 16.36 38.25 -42.45
C GLU A 236 15.59 37.87 -43.74
N PRO A 237 14.88 38.82 -44.40
CA PRO A 237 13.88 38.51 -45.41
C PRO A 237 14.47 38.46 -46.82
N ALA A 238 14.23 37.38 -47.56
CA ALA A 238 14.43 37.37 -49.02
C ALA A 238 13.38 36.50 -49.73
N THR A 239 12.50 37.23 -50.46
CA THR A 239 11.85 36.97 -51.77
C THR A 239 11.46 35.55 -52.21
N GLU A 240 10.17 35.40 -52.57
CA GLU A 240 9.48 34.39 -53.37
C GLU A 240 10.03 34.25 -54.83
N PRO A 241 9.52 33.33 -55.73
CA PRO A 241 8.55 32.24 -55.61
C PRO A 241 8.86 30.93 -56.40
N ALA A 242 7.93 29.98 -56.27
CA ALA A 242 7.51 28.93 -57.22
C ALA A 242 8.20 27.53 -57.20
N ALA A 243 7.43 26.52 -56.92
CA ALA A 243 6.94 25.46 -57.80
C ALA A 243 6.56 24.16 -57.04
N THR A 244 5.33 23.80 -57.28
CA THR A 244 4.63 22.53 -56.99
C THR A 244 5.42 21.27 -57.33
N GLN A 245 5.60 20.36 -56.42
CA GLN A 245 5.70 18.93 -56.74
C GLN A 245 5.04 18.10 -55.62
N GLN A 246 4.06 17.29 -56.07
CA GLN A 246 3.33 16.31 -55.29
C GLN A 246 4.23 15.08 -55.11
N GLU A 247 4.37 14.60 -53.87
CA GLU A 247 4.99 13.32 -53.58
C GLU A 247 4.02 12.42 -52.87
N GLU A 248 3.81 11.25 -53.50
CA GLU A 248 2.87 10.18 -53.16
C GLU A 248 3.17 9.56 -51.81
N THR A 249 2.14 9.43 -50.98
CA THR A 249 2.18 8.65 -49.73
C THR A 249 2.02 7.17 -50.02
N LYS A 250 3.05 6.36 -49.75
CA LYS A 250 2.98 4.89 -49.72
C LYS A 250 2.32 4.39 -48.43
N PRO A 251 1.36 3.44 -48.48
CA PRO A 251 0.69 2.90 -47.32
C PRO A 251 1.53 1.87 -46.54
N ARG A 252 1.51 1.95 -45.22
CA ARG A 252 2.12 0.98 -44.29
C ARG A 252 1.41 -0.37 -44.33
N PRO A 253 2.13 -1.53 -44.27
CA PRO A 253 1.50 -2.83 -44.28
C PRO A 253 0.83 -3.18 -42.95
N ARG A 254 -0.42 -3.65 -43.03
CA ARG A 254 -1.21 -4.20 -41.93
C ARG A 254 -0.63 -5.55 -41.48
N ARG A 255 -0.33 -5.68 -40.21
CA ARG A 255 0.00 -6.95 -39.54
C ARG A 255 -1.21 -7.92 -39.63
N ARG A 256 -1.01 -9.01 -40.34
CA ARG A 256 -1.96 -10.12 -40.53
C ARG A 256 -2.09 -10.92 -39.23
N ARG A 257 -3.31 -11.06 -38.71
CA ARG A 257 -3.67 -12.06 -37.69
C ARG A 257 -3.56 -13.46 -38.36
N VAL A 258 -2.81 -14.34 -37.71
CA VAL A 258 -2.79 -15.76 -38.07
C VAL A 258 -3.95 -16.42 -37.35
N ALA A 259 -4.83 -17.01 -38.13
CA ALA A 259 -5.89 -17.89 -37.67
C ALA A 259 -5.31 -19.32 -37.53
N THR A 260 -5.68 -19.96 -36.44
CA THR A 260 -5.48 -21.38 -36.18
C THR A 260 -6.28 -22.22 -37.17
N ALA A 261 -5.63 -23.14 -37.86
CA ALA A 261 -6.28 -24.25 -38.54
C ALA A 261 -5.72 -25.57 -37.99
N GLU A 262 -6.65 -26.43 -37.62
CA GLU A 262 -6.45 -27.84 -37.31
C GLU A 262 -5.99 -28.63 -38.51
N SER A 263 -5.25 -29.69 -38.29
CA SER A 263 -5.26 -31.04 -38.87
C SER A 263 -3.81 -31.59 -38.86
N ASP A 264 -3.59 -32.70 -38.40
CA ASP A 264 -3.64 -34.07 -38.78
C ASP A 264 -2.49 -34.88 -38.12
N VAL A 265 -2.89 -36.00 -37.70
CA VAL A 265 -2.18 -37.15 -37.16
C VAL A 265 -1.10 -37.65 -38.10
N GLU A 266 0.13 -37.83 -37.61
CA GLU A 266 0.99 -38.86 -38.11
C GLU A 266 1.93 -39.44 -37.04
N THR A 267 1.84 -40.72 -36.90
CA THR A 267 2.50 -41.66 -36.00
C THR A 267 3.92 -41.92 -36.46
N THR A 268 4.92 -41.67 -35.62
CA THR A 268 6.21 -42.37 -35.76
C THR A 268 6.80 -42.74 -34.40
N LYS A 269 7.28 -43.98 -34.38
CA LYS A 269 7.80 -44.82 -33.33
C LYS A 269 9.11 -44.32 -32.67
N VAL A 270 9.16 -44.54 -31.37
CA VAL A 270 10.24 -45.20 -30.58
C VAL A 270 11.64 -44.58 -30.57
N THR A 271 12.02 -44.11 -29.38
CA THR A 271 13.20 -44.66 -28.69
C THR A 271 13.11 -44.32 -27.19
N GLU A 272 13.21 -45.37 -26.37
CA GLU A 272 13.38 -45.30 -24.92
C GLU A 272 14.71 -44.65 -24.58
N GLU A 273 14.68 -43.66 -23.66
CA GLU A 273 15.88 -43.25 -22.95
C GLU A 273 15.54 -43.03 -21.46
N GLU A 274 16.31 -43.65 -20.68
CA GLU A 274 16.28 -44.05 -19.29
C GLU A 274 16.10 -42.85 -18.34
N ALA A 275 15.12 -42.92 -17.42
CA ALA A 275 14.90 -41.98 -16.35
C ALA A 275 15.86 -42.24 -15.15
N PRO A 276 16.46 -41.23 -14.52
CA PRO A 276 17.30 -41.42 -13.34
C PRO A 276 16.47 -41.66 -12.08
N LYS A 277 16.86 -42.68 -11.32
CA LYS A 277 16.28 -43.16 -10.07
C LYS A 277 16.36 -42.12 -8.92
N PRO A 278 15.36 -42.04 -8.02
CA PRO A 278 15.40 -41.10 -6.90
C PRO A 278 16.36 -41.60 -5.79
N ARG A 279 17.17 -40.66 -5.29
CA ARG A 279 18.10 -40.84 -4.16
C ARG A 279 17.33 -41.10 -2.87
N THR A 280 17.54 -42.25 -2.26
CA THR A 280 17.07 -42.64 -0.95
C THR A 280 17.68 -41.79 0.18
N ARG A 281 16.82 -41.08 0.93
CA ARG A 281 17.17 -40.32 2.10
C ARG A 281 17.42 -41.23 3.29
N ARG A 282 18.65 -41.29 3.74
CA ARG A 282 19.18 -42.06 4.87
C ARG A 282 18.47 -41.65 6.17
N ARG A 283 17.77 -42.58 6.78
CA ARG A 283 17.11 -42.49 8.07
C ARG A 283 18.19 -42.46 9.19
N ARG A 284 18.29 -41.38 9.94
CA ARG A 284 19.09 -41.33 11.18
C ARG A 284 18.26 -41.95 12.30
N THR A 285 18.74 -43.00 12.85
CA THR A 285 18.28 -43.65 14.08
C THR A 285 18.67 -42.77 15.27
N ALA A 286 17.69 -42.39 16.08
CA ALA A 286 17.91 -41.80 17.39
C ALA A 286 18.09 -42.90 18.42
N ALA A 287 19.16 -42.81 19.17
CA ALA A 287 19.47 -43.66 20.29
C ALA A 287 18.61 -43.27 21.50
N SER A 288 18.09 -44.24 22.15
CA SER A 288 17.47 -44.23 23.48
C SER A 288 18.50 -43.88 24.56
N ALA A 289 18.16 -43.00 25.48
CA ALA A 289 18.79 -42.88 26.78
C ALA A 289 17.71 -42.71 27.83
N ASP A 290 17.65 -43.71 28.71
CA ASP A 290 16.91 -43.74 29.96
C ASP A 290 17.47 -42.71 30.94
N SER A 291 16.63 -42.11 31.77
CA SER A 291 16.86 -41.75 33.18
C SER A 291 15.58 -41.15 33.73
N GLU A 292 14.93 -41.87 34.55
CA GLU A 292 14.82 -41.77 36.01
C GLU A 292 13.87 -40.69 36.54
N SER A 293 12.88 -41.23 37.17
CA SER A 293 11.83 -40.66 38.02
C SER A 293 12.38 -39.82 39.19
N ALA A 294 11.79 -38.66 39.39
CA ALA A 294 11.71 -38.03 40.71
C ALA A 294 10.35 -37.33 40.87
N SER A 295 9.54 -38.00 41.66
CA SER A 295 8.32 -37.51 42.30
C SER A 295 8.66 -36.37 43.28
N GLN A 296 8.04 -35.22 43.17
CA GLN A 296 7.90 -34.28 44.27
C GLN A 296 6.49 -33.71 44.33
N SER A 297 5.95 -33.92 45.50
CA SER A 297 4.68 -33.61 46.11
C SER A 297 4.28 -32.12 46.08
N ILE A 298 3.01 -31.93 45.87
CA ILE A 298 2.25 -30.67 46.05
C ILE A 298 1.95 -30.48 47.54
N PRO A 299 2.13 -29.33 48.15
CA PRO A 299 1.47 -29.03 49.43
C PRO A 299 0.19 -28.22 49.21
N ASP A 300 -0.82 -28.64 49.91
CA ASP A 300 -2.15 -28.08 50.12
C ASP A 300 -2.14 -26.60 50.60
N THR A 301 -3.10 -25.83 50.11
CA THR A 301 -3.52 -24.55 50.64
C THR A 301 -4.56 -24.79 51.76
N PRO A 302 -4.50 -24.11 52.89
CA PRO A 302 -5.65 -24.03 53.80
C PRO A 302 -6.50 -22.78 53.52
N GLU A 303 -7.80 -23.02 53.49
CA GLU A 303 -8.86 -22.01 53.66
C GLU A 303 -8.75 -21.38 55.05
N GLY A 304 -9.12 -20.12 55.16
CA GLY A 304 -9.23 -19.38 56.42
C GLY A 304 -10.03 -18.12 56.23
N GLU A 305 -11.26 -18.21 56.72
CA GLU A 305 -12.24 -17.16 57.00
C GLU A 305 -11.66 -15.95 57.71
N ALA A 306 -12.12 -14.75 57.33
CA ALA A 306 -12.76 -13.70 58.14
C ALA A 306 -12.98 -12.46 57.27
#